data_f51b20af192bb0f63096eb3b781094cc
#
_entry.id   f51b20af192bb0f63096eb3b781094cc
#
_cell.length_a   1.000
_cell.length_b   1.000
_cell.length_c   1.000
_cell.angle_alpha   90.00
_cell.angle_beta   90.00
_cell.angle_gamma   90.00
#
_symmetry.space_group_name_H-M   'P 1'
#
loop_
_entity.id
_entity.type
_entity.pdbx_description
1 polymer ?
#
loop_
_entity_poly.entity_id
_entity_poly.type
_entity_poly.pdbx_seq_one_letter_code
_entity_poly.pdbx_strand_id
1 'polypeptide(L)'
;MHYKLAAFDMDGTLLNSDKEIQKSAISACKRASEAGKIVALDTGRAVSELSLYPFAEMGIRYGSCTCGTVIYDFLEQRVLAQKTIPAELIPLLMEASREEDMMVQVMLSGVSYVEPGDVQKMAHYQMSVYQALYEETTSYAKNIRAFALENADQINKINMYHTSAESRARTLARLSHLPLDFTFAETTSLEMTPKDVSKGSGLADLCSVLDISIEEAIGVGDAFNDVPMLKMAGLGVAMGNSNEAALEAADVIVGDNDHDGIAEVIDSYLLP
;
A
#
# COMPACT_ATOMS: atom_id res chain seq x y z
N MET A 1 -23.86 7.96 -11.84
CA MET A 1 -23.33 6.59 -12.05
C MET A 1 -23.53 5.81 -10.77
N HIS A 2 -23.81 4.51 -10.86
CA HIS A 2 -23.90 3.68 -9.66
C HIS A 2 -22.55 2.97 -9.45
N TYR A 3 -21.78 3.47 -8.50
CA TYR A 3 -20.54 2.80 -8.09
C TYR A 3 -20.85 1.52 -7.33
N LYS A 4 -20.02 0.48 -7.53
CA LYS A 4 -20.15 -0.84 -6.91
C LYS A 4 -19.08 -1.10 -5.86
N LEU A 5 -17.91 -0.47 -6.02
CA LEU A 5 -16.73 -0.65 -5.19
C LEU A 5 -16.15 0.71 -4.79
N ALA A 6 -15.69 0.80 -3.53
CA ALA A 6 -14.80 1.87 -3.07
C ALA A 6 -13.53 1.26 -2.49
N ALA A 7 -12.37 1.65 -3.01
CA ALA A 7 -11.06 1.26 -2.55
C ALA A 7 -10.39 2.43 -1.81
N PHE A 8 -9.98 2.18 -0.58
CA PHE A 8 -9.38 3.18 0.30
C PHE A 8 -7.90 2.91 0.52
N ASP A 9 -7.07 3.94 0.43
CA ASP A 9 -5.76 3.89 1.05
C ASP A 9 -5.89 3.79 2.58
N MET A 10 -4.79 3.45 3.24
CA MET A 10 -4.72 3.31 4.71
C MET A 10 -4.21 4.58 5.38
N ASP A 11 -2.92 4.88 5.19
CA ASP A 11 -2.21 5.92 5.93
C ASP A 11 -2.56 7.33 5.41
N GLY A 12 -3.18 8.15 6.24
CA GLY A 12 -3.68 9.48 5.84
C GLY A 12 -5.04 9.46 5.14
N THR A 13 -5.65 8.28 4.96
CA THR A 13 -6.97 8.10 4.34
C THR A 13 -7.91 7.37 5.29
N LEU A 14 -7.83 6.04 5.40
CA LEU A 14 -8.68 5.27 6.31
C LEU A 14 -8.26 5.42 7.77
N LEU A 15 -6.96 5.61 8.01
CA LEU A 15 -6.38 5.87 9.32
C LEU A 15 -6.32 7.37 9.60
N ASN A 16 -6.80 7.77 10.76
CA ASN A 16 -6.66 9.14 11.27
C ASN A 16 -5.20 9.46 11.67
N SER A 17 -4.96 10.68 12.17
CA SER A 17 -3.64 11.12 12.62
C SER A 17 -3.08 10.30 13.79
N ASP A 18 -3.93 9.66 14.59
CA ASP A 18 -3.57 8.75 15.68
C ASP A 18 -3.36 7.30 15.23
N LYS A 19 -3.41 7.04 13.92
CA LYS A 19 -3.32 5.70 13.30
C LYS A 19 -4.46 4.74 13.69
N GLU A 20 -5.62 5.29 14.03
CA GLU A 20 -6.84 4.57 14.34
C GLU A 20 -7.89 4.73 13.23
N ILE A 21 -8.79 3.75 13.08
CA ILE A 21 -9.95 3.86 12.20
C ILE A 21 -11.10 4.52 12.97
N GLN A 22 -11.64 5.61 12.45
CA GLN A 22 -12.76 6.33 13.07
C GLN A 22 -14.03 5.47 13.14
N LYS A 23 -14.81 5.62 14.21
CA LYS A 23 -16.08 4.90 14.38
C LYS A 23 -17.09 5.21 13.29
N SER A 24 -17.10 6.43 12.77
CA SER A 24 -17.91 6.84 11.62
C SER A 24 -17.54 6.06 10.35
N ALA A 25 -16.23 5.90 10.06
CA ALA A 25 -15.72 5.12 8.95
C ALA A 25 -16.12 3.64 9.09
N ILE A 26 -15.93 3.03 10.27
CA ILE A 26 -16.36 1.65 10.55
C ILE A 26 -17.85 1.47 10.26
N SER A 27 -18.68 2.38 10.78
CA SER A 27 -20.14 2.34 10.60
C SER A 27 -20.55 2.52 9.12
N ALA A 28 -19.92 3.46 8.41
CA ALA A 28 -20.20 3.72 7.01
C ALA A 28 -19.82 2.53 6.11
N CYS A 29 -18.62 1.98 6.28
CA CYS A 29 -18.17 0.79 5.55
C CYS A 29 -19.11 -0.40 5.77
N LYS A 30 -19.54 -0.63 7.02
CA LYS A 30 -20.50 -1.68 7.35
C LYS A 30 -21.85 -1.48 6.63
N ARG A 31 -22.41 -0.27 6.64
CA ARG A 31 -23.66 0.04 5.91
C ARG A 31 -23.51 -0.22 4.40
N ALA A 32 -22.37 0.17 3.81
CA ALA A 32 -22.10 -0.08 2.40
C ALA A 32 -22.07 -1.59 2.09
N SER A 33 -21.36 -2.37 2.90
CA SER A 33 -21.29 -3.82 2.77
C SER A 33 -22.68 -4.49 2.93
N GLU A 34 -23.48 -4.06 3.92
CA GLU A 34 -24.86 -4.54 4.13
C GLU A 34 -25.81 -4.18 2.96
N ALA A 35 -25.52 -3.07 2.25
CA ALA A 35 -26.23 -2.68 1.03
C ALA A 35 -25.74 -3.40 -0.24
N GLY A 36 -24.81 -4.36 -0.12
CA GLY A 36 -24.27 -5.13 -1.23
C GLY A 36 -23.19 -4.40 -2.04
N LYS A 37 -22.64 -3.30 -1.51
CA LYS A 37 -21.48 -2.62 -2.09
C LYS A 37 -20.18 -3.27 -1.61
N ILE A 38 -19.12 -3.13 -2.38
CA ILE A 38 -17.81 -3.63 -2.02
C ILE A 38 -16.96 -2.48 -1.46
N VAL A 39 -16.49 -2.66 -0.23
CA VAL A 39 -15.47 -1.81 0.38
C VAL A 39 -14.17 -2.59 0.40
N ALA A 40 -13.11 -2.01 -0.16
CA ALA A 40 -11.81 -2.64 -0.30
C ALA A 40 -10.69 -1.72 0.15
N LEU A 41 -9.49 -2.29 0.33
CA LEU A 41 -8.26 -1.52 0.56
C LEU A 41 -7.48 -1.40 -0.75
N ASP A 42 -6.71 -0.30 -0.89
CA ASP A 42 -5.63 -0.18 -1.86
C ASP A 42 -4.42 0.50 -1.21
N THR A 43 -3.47 -0.29 -0.75
CA THR A 43 -2.44 0.15 0.20
C THR A 43 -1.02 -0.29 -0.18
N GLY A 44 -0.04 0.53 0.23
CA GLY A 44 1.37 0.17 0.17
C GLY A 44 1.80 -0.90 1.17
N ARG A 45 0.98 -1.17 2.19
CA ARG A 45 1.28 -2.14 3.26
C ARG A 45 1.20 -3.59 2.76
N ALA A 46 2.01 -4.46 3.37
CA ALA A 46 1.89 -5.90 3.19
C ALA A 46 0.62 -6.42 3.90
N VAL A 47 0.09 -7.55 3.45
CA VAL A 47 -1.08 -8.20 4.09
C VAL A 47 -0.83 -8.48 5.57
N SER A 48 0.38 -8.93 5.93
CA SER A 48 0.75 -9.18 7.33
C SER A 48 0.65 -7.94 8.21
N GLU A 49 0.91 -6.74 7.66
CA GLU A 49 0.86 -5.45 8.36
C GLU A 49 -0.58 -4.94 8.57
N LEU A 50 -1.57 -5.64 8.01
CA LEU A 50 -2.98 -5.30 8.09
C LEU A 50 -3.75 -6.13 9.13
N SER A 51 -3.10 -7.13 9.75
CA SER A 51 -3.73 -8.08 10.69
C SER A 51 -4.26 -7.45 11.99
N LEU A 52 -3.84 -6.23 12.31
CA LEU A 52 -4.22 -5.52 13.53
C LEU A 52 -5.57 -4.77 13.42
N TYR A 53 -6.15 -4.70 12.23
CA TYR A 53 -7.33 -3.89 11.98
C TYR A 53 -8.61 -4.74 11.86
N PRO A 54 -9.78 -4.20 12.29
CA PRO A 54 -11.04 -4.94 12.38
C PRO A 54 -11.79 -4.98 11.04
N PHE A 55 -11.13 -5.34 9.93
CA PHE A 55 -11.72 -5.28 8.59
C PHE A 55 -12.99 -6.15 8.44
N ALA A 56 -13.03 -7.31 9.10
CA ALA A 56 -14.22 -8.16 9.08
C ALA A 56 -15.46 -7.47 9.66
N GLU A 57 -15.30 -6.64 10.70
CA GLU A 57 -16.39 -5.87 11.32
C GLU A 57 -16.87 -4.75 10.40
N MET A 58 -15.98 -4.23 9.55
CA MET A 58 -16.27 -3.20 8.56
C MET A 58 -16.88 -3.75 7.27
N GLY A 59 -16.89 -5.07 7.09
CA GLY A 59 -17.30 -5.71 5.84
C GLY A 59 -16.26 -5.59 4.72
N ILE A 60 -15.01 -5.24 5.04
CA ILE A 60 -13.89 -5.17 4.08
C ILE A 60 -13.37 -6.60 3.88
N ARG A 61 -13.59 -7.13 2.69
CA ARG A 61 -13.17 -8.49 2.34
C ARG A 61 -11.92 -8.51 1.46
N TYR A 62 -11.71 -7.52 0.61
CA TYR A 62 -10.67 -7.55 -0.41
C TYR A 62 -9.69 -6.41 -0.25
N GLY A 63 -8.47 -6.61 -0.73
CA GLY A 63 -7.46 -5.57 -0.79
C GLY A 63 -6.51 -5.75 -1.96
N SER A 64 -6.14 -4.63 -2.57
CA SER A 64 -4.94 -4.43 -3.37
C SER A 64 -3.85 -3.98 -2.40
N CYS A 65 -2.88 -4.86 -2.14
CA CYS A 65 -1.83 -4.67 -1.13
C CYS A 65 -0.46 -4.51 -1.81
N THR A 66 0.53 -4.07 -1.03
CA THR A 66 1.91 -3.88 -1.50
C THR A 66 2.00 -3.03 -2.78
N CYS A 67 1.28 -1.89 -2.79
CA CYS A 67 1.20 -0.97 -3.95
C CYS A 67 0.68 -1.63 -5.23
N GLY A 68 -0.31 -2.53 -5.13
CA GLY A 68 -0.94 -3.18 -6.30
C GLY A 68 -0.28 -4.48 -6.74
N THR A 69 0.73 -4.96 -6.03
CA THR A 69 1.39 -6.23 -6.40
C THR A 69 0.67 -7.47 -5.91
N VAL A 70 -0.21 -7.36 -4.91
CA VAL A 70 -0.95 -8.50 -4.31
C VAL A 70 -2.42 -8.16 -4.19
N ILE A 71 -3.29 -8.93 -4.84
CA ILE A 71 -4.74 -8.91 -4.61
C ILE A 71 -5.09 -10.01 -3.62
N TYR A 72 -5.73 -9.64 -2.52
CA TYR A 72 -5.95 -10.52 -1.39
C TYR A 72 -7.42 -10.59 -0.95
N ASP A 73 -7.87 -11.77 -0.56
CA ASP A 73 -9.16 -12.02 0.10
C ASP A 73 -8.92 -12.24 1.60
N PHE A 74 -9.29 -11.27 2.44
CA PHE A 74 -9.11 -11.33 3.90
C PHE A 74 -10.03 -12.36 4.57
N LEU A 75 -11.18 -12.68 3.96
CA LEU A 75 -12.11 -13.68 4.50
C LEU A 75 -11.58 -15.10 4.26
N GLU A 76 -11.17 -15.38 3.02
CA GLU A 76 -10.62 -16.68 2.63
C GLU A 76 -9.11 -16.81 2.96
N GLN A 77 -8.48 -15.73 3.42
CA GLN A 77 -7.05 -15.66 3.78
C GLN A 77 -6.14 -16.17 2.66
N ARG A 78 -6.38 -15.72 1.42
CA ARG A 78 -5.61 -16.17 0.26
C ARG A 78 -5.31 -15.06 -0.73
N VAL A 79 -4.18 -15.21 -1.40
CA VAL A 79 -3.82 -14.40 -2.57
C VAL A 79 -4.71 -14.81 -3.74
N LEU A 80 -5.37 -13.84 -4.38
CA LEU A 80 -6.18 -14.03 -5.57
C LEU A 80 -5.37 -13.81 -6.86
N ALA A 81 -4.47 -12.83 -6.83
CA ALA A 81 -3.53 -12.54 -7.92
C ALA A 81 -2.28 -11.87 -7.34
N GLN A 82 -1.15 -12.03 -7.99
CA GLN A 82 0.08 -11.32 -7.60
C GLN A 82 1.00 -11.06 -8.78
N LYS A 83 1.81 -10.00 -8.65
CA LYS A 83 2.90 -9.63 -9.54
C LYS A 83 4.21 -9.66 -8.76
N THR A 84 5.27 -10.18 -9.36
CA THR A 84 6.59 -10.30 -8.72
C THR A 84 7.64 -9.50 -9.48
N ILE A 85 8.63 -9.00 -8.75
CA ILE A 85 9.85 -8.44 -9.34
C ILE A 85 10.53 -9.56 -10.16
N PRO A 86 11.00 -9.29 -11.41
CA PRO A 86 11.73 -10.29 -12.17
C PRO A 86 12.90 -10.85 -11.38
N ALA A 87 12.96 -12.18 -11.25
CA ALA A 87 13.91 -12.87 -10.37
C ALA A 87 15.38 -12.53 -10.68
N GLU A 88 15.70 -12.27 -11.94
CA GLU A 88 17.03 -11.85 -12.42
C GLU A 88 17.46 -10.48 -11.89
N LEU A 89 16.54 -9.63 -11.43
CA LEU A 89 16.85 -8.34 -10.85
C LEU A 89 17.20 -8.42 -9.35
N ILE A 90 16.74 -9.44 -8.66
CA ILE A 90 16.95 -9.58 -7.21
C ILE A 90 18.44 -9.57 -6.82
N PRO A 91 19.34 -10.29 -7.51
CA PRO A 91 20.78 -10.19 -7.22
C PRO A 91 21.34 -8.78 -7.33
N LEU A 92 20.89 -7.99 -8.32
CA LEU A 92 21.33 -6.60 -8.52
C LEU A 92 20.86 -5.69 -7.39
N LEU A 93 19.60 -5.87 -6.94
CA LEU A 93 19.04 -5.12 -5.82
C LEU A 93 19.78 -5.46 -4.50
N MET A 94 20.05 -6.75 -4.26
CA MET A 94 20.78 -7.19 -3.07
C MET A 94 22.25 -6.73 -3.07
N GLU A 95 22.88 -6.65 -4.22
CA GLU A 95 24.23 -6.08 -4.34
C GLU A 95 24.23 -4.57 -4.03
N ALA A 96 23.31 -3.81 -4.67
CA ALA A 96 23.18 -2.38 -4.42
C ALA A 96 22.88 -2.06 -2.93
N SER A 97 22.15 -2.94 -2.24
CA SER A 97 21.83 -2.79 -0.82
C SER A 97 23.03 -2.93 0.12
N ARG A 98 24.22 -3.34 -0.37
CA ARG A 98 25.46 -3.45 0.43
C ARG A 98 26.31 -2.19 0.40
N GLU A 99 26.01 -1.27 -0.52
CA GLU A 99 26.82 -0.08 -0.78
C GLU A 99 26.52 1.08 0.17
N GLU A 100 25.41 1.01 0.90
CA GLU A 100 24.96 2.04 1.83
C GLU A 100 24.49 1.39 3.14
N ASP A 101 24.51 2.15 4.22
CA ASP A 101 23.88 1.73 5.48
C ASP A 101 22.37 1.89 5.36
N MET A 102 21.65 0.77 5.33
CA MET A 102 20.22 0.72 5.13
C MET A 102 19.58 -0.51 5.74
N MET A 103 18.33 -0.39 6.16
CA MET A 103 17.44 -1.49 6.45
C MET A 103 16.79 -1.95 5.15
N VAL A 104 16.72 -3.26 4.92
CA VAL A 104 16.04 -3.87 3.76
C VAL A 104 14.81 -4.63 4.24
N GLN A 105 13.66 -4.31 3.64
CA GLN A 105 12.40 -5.05 3.80
C GLN A 105 12.08 -5.76 2.48
N VAL A 106 11.74 -7.03 2.57
CA VAL A 106 11.30 -7.85 1.43
C VAL A 106 9.87 -8.29 1.66
N MET A 107 9.00 -8.04 0.69
CA MET A 107 7.61 -8.47 0.72
C MET A 107 7.41 -9.63 -0.25
N LEU A 108 6.90 -10.74 0.27
CA LEU A 108 6.76 -12.01 -0.43
C LEU A 108 5.36 -12.57 -0.15
N SER A 109 4.55 -12.71 -1.21
CA SER A 109 3.17 -13.23 -1.11
C SER A 109 2.32 -12.54 -0.02
N GLY A 110 2.50 -11.23 0.15
CA GLY A 110 1.77 -10.44 1.14
C GLY A 110 2.37 -10.45 2.55
N VAL A 111 3.49 -11.16 2.79
CA VAL A 111 4.19 -11.17 4.09
C VAL A 111 5.42 -10.27 4.03
N SER A 112 5.58 -9.44 5.05
CA SER A 112 6.74 -8.56 5.23
C SER A 112 7.85 -9.28 5.99
N TYR A 113 9.10 -9.20 5.50
CA TYR A 113 10.30 -9.78 6.10
C TYR A 113 11.38 -8.74 6.28
N VAL A 114 12.04 -8.73 7.45
CA VAL A 114 13.17 -7.86 7.80
C VAL A 114 14.22 -8.62 8.62
N GLU A 115 15.39 -8.04 8.84
CA GLU A 115 16.35 -8.57 9.83
C GLU A 115 15.95 -8.14 11.24
N PRO A 116 16.00 -9.03 12.25
CA PRO A 116 15.61 -8.67 13.63
C PRO A 116 16.38 -7.48 14.18
N GLY A 117 17.68 -7.37 13.85
CA GLY A 117 18.55 -6.28 14.32
C GLY A 117 18.22 -4.91 13.73
N ASP A 118 17.55 -4.87 12.59
CA ASP A 118 17.18 -3.61 11.92
C ASP A 118 15.94 -2.98 12.55
N VAL A 119 14.99 -3.78 13.04
CA VAL A 119 13.80 -3.27 13.73
C VAL A 119 14.18 -2.47 14.99
N GLN A 120 15.15 -2.95 15.78
CA GLN A 120 15.64 -2.20 16.94
C GLN A 120 16.40 -0.90 16.57
N LYS A 121 16.77 -0.74 15.30
CA LYS A 121 17.50 0.42 14.79
C LYS A 121 16.65 1.32 13.90
N MET A 122 15.32 1.16 13.85
CA MET A 122 14.46 1.93 12.94
C MET A 122 14.58 3.44 13.10
N ALA A 123 14.91 3.96 14.30
CA ALA A 123 15.22 5.37 14.51
C ALA A 123 16.46 5.84 13.72
N HIS A 124 17.46 4.97 13.51
CA HIS A 124 18.64 5.26 12.69
C HIS A 124 18.28 5.44 11.20
N TYR A 125 17.26 4.75 10.74
CA TYR A 125 16.74 4.84 9.38
C TYR A 125 15.56 5.83 9.25
N GLN A 126 15.29 6.65 10.28
CA GLN A 126 14.19 7.62 10.36
C GLN A 126 12.78 6.99 10.26
N MET A 127 12.66 5.73 10.68
CA MET A 127 11.44 4.92 10.59
C MET A 127 10.82 4.59 11.95
N SER A 128 11.20 5.31 13.03
CA SER A 128 10.76 5.00 14.40
C SER A 128 9.24 4.99 14.59
N VAL A 129 8.50 5.78 13.82
CA VAL A 129 7.03 5.84 13.86
C VAL A 129 6.38 4.51 13.51
N TYR A 130 7.05 3.66 12.75
CA TYR A 130 6.56 2.34 12.33
C TYR A 130 7.12 1.18 13.18
N GLN A 131 7.99 1.45 14.17
CA GLN A 131 8.67 0.39 14.90
C GLN A 131 7.69 -0.59 15.56
N ALA A 132 6.67 -0.11 16.26
CA ALA A 132 5.68 -0.96 16.92
C ALA A 132 4.93 -1.86 15.92
N LEU A 133 4.56 -1.32 14.75
CA LEU A 133 3.94 -2.08 13.68
C LEU A 133 4.85 -3.22 13.20
N TYR A 134 6.14 -2.92 12.96
CA TYR A 134 7.09 -3.92 12.48
C TYR A 134 7.39 -5.01 13.53
N GLU A 135 7.50 -4.64 14.79
CA GLU A 135 7.70 -5.61 15.89
C GLU A 135 6.55 -6.61 15.99
N GLU A 136 5.33 -6.19 15.67
CA GLU A 136 4.12 -7.00 15.83
C GLU A 136 3.76 -7.80 14.57
N THR A 137 4.05 -7.28 13.37
CA THR A 137 3.47 -7.80 12.12
C THR A 137 4.48 -8.36 11.12
N THR A 138 5.78 -8.08 11.29
CA THR A 138 6.79 -8.58 10.34
C THR A 138 7.32 -9.94 10.73
N SER A 139 7.63 -10.75 9.73
CA SER A 139 8.41 -11.96 9.87
C SER A 139 9.92 -11.66 9.82
N TYR A 140 10.73 -12.51 10.43
CA TYR A 140 12.15 -12.27 10.54
C TYR A 140 12.97 -13.24 9.68
N ALA A 141 13.87 -12.68 8.88
CA ALA A 141 14.90 -13.42 8.16
C ALA A 141 16.28 -13.09 8.77
N LYS A 142 17.04 -14.12 9.17
CA LYS A 142 18.36 -13.95 9.82
C LYS A 142 19.34 -13.15 8.93
N ASN A 143 19.24 -13.32 7.62
CA ASN A 143 19.97 -12.56 6.61
C ASN A 143 19.00 -12.28 5.48
N ILE A 144 18.49 -11.06 5.43
CA ILE A 144 17.44 -10.67 4.48
C ILE A 144 17.91 -10.75 3.02
N ARG A 145 19.21 -10.51 2.77
CA ARG A 145 19.78 -10.57 1.42
C ARG A 145 19.88 -12.00 0.90
N ALA A 146 20.31 -12.93 1.77
CA ALA A 146 20.31 -14.36 1.43
C ALA A 146 18.88 -14.88 1.23
N PHE A 147 17.96 -14.50 2.11
CA PHE A 147 16.55 -14.83 2.01
C PHE A 147 15.93 -14.34 0.69
N ALA A 148 16.23 -13.10 0.28
CA ALA A 148 15.75 -12.55 -0.99
C ALA A 148 16.28 -13.35 -2.20
N LEU A 149 17.55 -13.75 -2.19
CA LEU A 149 18.13 -14.55 -3.27
C LEU A 149 17.52 -15.97 -3.35
N GLU A 150 17.21 -16.59 -2.20
CA GLU A 150 16.59 -17.92 -2.12
C GLU A 150 15.13 -17.93 -2.58
N ASN A 151 14.43 -16.77 -2.51
CA ASN A 151 13.02 -16.62 -2.85
C ASN A 151 12.77 -15.63 -4.01
N ALA A 152 13.74 -15.47 -4.88
CA ALA A 152 13.76 -14.41 -5.88
C ALA A 152 12.54 -14.37 -6.81
N ASP A 153 11.94 -15.51 -7.09
CA ASP A 153 10.76 -15.67 -7.97
C ASP A 153 9.41 -15.30 -7.31
N GLN A 154 9.42 -15.03 -5.99
CA GLN A 154 8.20 -14.79 -5.20
C GLN A 154 8.09 -13.36 -4.64
N ILE A 155 9.12 -12.54 -4.84
CA ILE A 155 9.20 -11.20 -4.24
C ILE A 155 8.28 -10.23 -4.98
N ASN A 156 7.34 -9.64 -4.25
CA ASN A 156 6.38 -8.67 -4.76
C ASN A 156 6.92 -7.23 -4.71
N LYS A 157 7.62 -6.86 -3.62
CA LYS A 157 8.12 -5.51 -3.36
C LYS A 157 9.38 -5.58 -2.52
N ILE A 158 10.29 -4.65 -2.73
CA ILE A 158 11.45 -4.41 -1.86
C ILE A 158 11.45 -2.94 -1.44
N ASN A 159 11.61 -2.71 -0.15
CA ASN A 159 11.85 -1.38 0.40
C ASN A 159 13.27 -1.30 0.98
N MET A 160 13.95 -0.19 0.73
CA MET A 160 15.26 0.13 1.28
C MET A 160 15.14 1.44 2.06
N TYR A 161 15.35 1.39 3.37
CA TYR A 161 15.28 2.54 4.27
C TYR A 161 16.69 3.00 4.61
N HIS A 162 17.05 4.18 4.13
CA HIS A 162 18.40 4.75 4.24
C HIS A 162 18.53 5.62 5.48
N THR A 163 19.74 5.99 5.81
CA THR A 163 20.03 6.92 6.92
C THR A 163 19.77 8.38 6.53
N SER A 164 19.76 8.70 5.23
CA SER A 164 19.51 10.06 4.72
C SER A 164 18.95 10.06 3.28
N ALA A 165 18.40 11.20 2.86
CA ALA A 165 17.93 11.41 1.50
C ALA A 165 19.06 11.30 0.46
N GLU A 166 20.28 11.72 0.80
CA GLU A 166 21.47 11.64 -0.07
C GLU A 166 21.89 10.18 -0.27
N SER A 167 21.89 9.36 0.80
CA SER A 167 22.14 7.91 0.70
C SER A 167 21.12 7.23 -0.20
N ARG A 168 19.82 7.54 -0.02
CA ARG A 168 18.74 7.08 -0.91
C ARG A 168 19.00 7.48 -2.37
N ALA A 169 19.37 8.74 -2.62
CA ALA A 169 19.62 9.23 -3.98
C ALA A 169 20.77 8.50 -4.67
N ARG A 170 21.83 8.11 -3.93
CA ARG A 170 22.93 7.30 -4.49
C ARG A 170 22.45 5.91 -4.88
N THR A 171 21.66 5.27 -4.06
CA THR A 171 21.07 3.95 -4.38
C THR A 171 20.13 4.04 -5.59
N LEU A 172 19.26 5.05 -5.62
CA LEU A 172 18.38 5.28 -6.78
C LEU A 172 19.17 5.48 -8.07
N ALA A 173 20.25 6.28 -8.04
CA ALA A 173 21.08 6.50 -9.22
C ALA A 173 21.72 5.21 -9.76
N ARG A 174 22.04 4.26 -8.89
CA ARG A 174 22.55 2.93 -9.29
C ARG A 174 21.48 2.05 -9.92
N LEU A 175 20.23 2.16 -9.46
CA LEU A 175 19.15 1.23 -9.80
C LEU A 175 18.17 1.77 -10.85
N SER A 176 18.14 3.09 -11.11
CA SER A 176 17.15 3.76 -11.98
C SER A 176 17.11 3.28 -13.43
N HIS A 177 18.13 2.56 -13.89
CA HIS A 177 18.18 1.96 -15.22
C HIS A 177 17.46 0.60 -15.31
N LEU A 178 17.07 0.01 -14.15
CA LEU A 178 16.37 -1.26 -14.12
C LEU A 178 14.88 -1.08 -14.46
N PRO A 179 14.23 -2.07 -15.07
CA PRO A 179 12.81 -2.03 -15.42
C PRO A 179 11.93 -2.26 -14.18
N LEU A 180 11.97 -1.31 -13.24
CA LEU A 180 11.21 -1.26 -12.00
C LEU A 180 10.54 0.09 -11.87
N ASP A 181 9.46 0.15 -11.09
CA ASP A 181 8.92 1.41 -10.61
C ASP A 181 9.47 1.73 -9.22
N PHE A 182 9.81 3.02 -9.03
CA PHE A 182 10.41 3.53 -7.81
C PHE A 182 9.48 4.54 -7.16
N THR A 183 9.16 4.33 -5.89
CA THR A 183 8.34 5.25 -5.10
C THR A 183 9.03 5.64 -3.80
N PHE A 184 8.54 6.73 -3.19
CA PHE A 184 9.13 7.35 -2.01
C PHE A 184 8.01 7.69 -1.03
N ALA A 185 7.72 6.79 -0.08
CA ALA A 185 6.72 7.06 0.96
C ALA A 185 7.28 8.00 2.02
N GLU A 186 8.57 7.81 2.36
CA GLU A 186 9.26 8.62 3.37
C GLU A 186 10.54 9.26 2.78
N THR A 187 11.08 10.24 3.49
CA THR A 187 12.30 10.96 3.06
C THR A 187 13.48 10.02 2.77
N THR A 188 13.60 8.94 3.52
CA THR A 188 14.71 7.98 3.42
C THR A 188 14.33 6.68 2.73
N SER A 189 13.05 6.45 2.40
CA SER A 189 12.59 5.21 1.77
C SER A 189 12.81 5.21 0.25
N LEU A 190 13.23 4.07 -0.28
CA LEU A 190 13.24 3.74 -1.69
C LEU A 190 12.46 2.44 -1.84
N GLU A 191 11.31 2.51 -2.46
CA GLU A 191 10.41 1.38 -2.66
C GLU A 191 10.43 0.94 -4.11
N MET A 192 10.53 -0.35 -4.36
CA MET A 192 10.66 -0.94 -5.69
C MET A 192 9.57 -1.98 -5.92
N THR A 193 8.80 -1.78 -6.97
CA THR A 193 7.79 -2.72 -7.47
C THR A 193 8.12 -3.14 -8.91
N PRO A 194 7.51 -4.21 -9.43
CA PRO A 194 7.59 -4.54 -10.84
C PRO A 194 7.19 -3.34 -11.71
N LYS A 195 7.74 -3.25 -12.90
CA LYS A 195 7.43 -2.18 -13.86
C LYS A 195 5.93 -2.12 -14.19
N ASP A 196 5.39 -0.91 -14.29
CA ASP A 196 3.97 -0.63 -14.58
C ASP A 196 2.99 -1.16 -13.51
N VAL A 197 3.49 -1.35 -12.27
CA VAL A 197 2.66 -1.73 -11.11
C VAL A 197 2.53 -0.55 -10.16
N SER A 198 1.30 -0.18 -9.88
CA SER A 198 0.93 0.94 -9.00
C SER A 198 -0.39 0.62 -8.31
N LYS A 199 -0.82 1.46 -7.36
CA LYS A 199 -2.17 1.36 -6.77
C LYS A 199 -3.26 1.40 -7.86
N GLY A 200 -3.11 2.21 -8.91
CA GLY A 200 -4.05 2.24 -10.03
C GLY A 200 -4.16 0.90 -10.75
N SER A 201 -3.03 0.28 -11.12
CA SER A 201 -3.06 -1.05 -11.74
C SER A 201 -3.56 -2.13 -10.76
N GLY A 202 -3.30 -1.97 -9.45
CA GLY A 202 -3.83 -2.84 -8.40
C GLY A 202 -5.35 -2.74 -8.28
N LEU A 203 -5.92 -1.53 -8.32
CA LEU A 203 -7.37 -1.32 -8.37
C LEU A 203 -7.99 -1.97 -9.62
N ALA A 204 -7.35 -1.84 -10.79
CA ALA A 204 -7.81 -2.47 -12.03
C ALA A 204 -7.78 -4.00 -11.94
N ASP A 205 -6.71 -4.58 -11.38
CA ASP A 205 -6.61 -6.02 -11.15
C ASP A 205 -7.68 -6.51 -10.15
N LEU A 206 -7.93 -5.76 -9.07
CA LEU A 206 -8.98 -6.07 -8.10
C LEU A 206 -10.36 -6.04 -8.76
N CYS A 207 -10.66 -5.01 -9.54
CA CYS A 207 -11.91 -4.92 -10.29
C CYS A 207 -12.07 -6.09 -11.26
N SER A 208 -11.01 -6.46 -11.98
CA SER A 208 -11.00 -7.61 -12.90
C SER A 208 -11.28 -8.93 -12.18
N VAL A 209 -10.67 -9.16 -11.01
CA VAL A 209 -10.91 -10.37 -10.19
C VAL A 209 -12.35 -10.46 -9.70
N LEU A 210 -12.99 -9.30 -9.47
CA LEU A 210 -14.37 -9.21 -8.95
C LEU A 210 -15.43 -9.06 -10.04
N ASP A 211 -15.05 -9.06 -11.32
CA ASP A 211 -15.93 -8.83 -12.48
C ASP A 211 -16.70 -7.48 -12.38
N ILE A 212 -15.97 -6.44 -12.02
CA ILE A 212 -16.46 -5.05 -11.90
C ILE A 212 -15.70 -4.19 -12.92
N SER A 213 -16.41 -3.28 -13.63
CA SER A 213 -15.73 -2.28 -14.45
C SER A 213 -14.99 -1.28 -13.56
N ILE A 214 -13.78 -0.87 -13.95
CA ILE A 214 -13.02 0.17 -13.24
C ILE A 214 -13.80 1.49 -13.15
N GLU A 215 -14.67 1.78 -14.12
CA GLU A 215 -15.56 2.96 -14.14
C GLU A 215 -16.66 2.88 -13.07
N GLU A 216 -16.92 1.71 -12.49
CA GLU A 216 -17.85 1.49 -11.36
C GLU A 216 -17.11 1.49 -10.00
N ALA A 217 -15.81 1.81 -9.98
CA ALA A 217 -15.01 1.89 -8.78
C ALA A 217 -14.71 3.33 -8.38
N ILE A 218 -14.68 3.57 -7.06
CA ILE A 218 -14.19 4.79 -6.42
C ILE A 218 -12.79 4.50 -5.88
N GLY A 219 -11.80 5.34 -6.20
CA GLY A 219 -10.47 5.30 -5.60
C GLY A 219 -10.32 6.47 -4.63
N VAL A 220 -9.89 6.21 -3.39
CA VAL A 220 -9.77 7.23 -2.32
C VAL A 220 -8.37 7.23 -1.75
N GLY A 221 -7.70 8.38 -1.75
CA GLY A 221 -6.32 8.50 -1.29
C GLY A 221 -5.90 9.93 -0.97
N ASP A 222 -4.65 10.11 -0.50
CA ASP A 222 -4.13 11.41 -0.06
C ASP A 222 -2.69 11.71 -0.52
N ALA A 223 -1.95 10.73 -1.04
CA ALA A 223 -0.52 10.85 -1.28
C ALA A 223 -0.10 10.60 -2.74
N PHE A 224 1.18 10.77 -3.05
CA PHE A 224 1.73 10.59 -4.40
C PHE A 224 1.48 9.20 -4.99
N ASN A 225 1.55 8.15 -4.16
CA ASN A 225 1.32 6.77 -4.59
C ASN A 225 -0.16 6.48 -4.91
N ASP A 226 -1.09 7.37 -4.52
CA ASP A 226 -2.52 7.27 -4.84
C ASP A 226 -2.86 7.89 -6.20
N VAL A 227 -2.05 8.79 -6.71
CA VAL A 227 -2.31 9.50 -7.98
C VAL A 227 -2.70 8.55 -9.12
N PRO A 228 -2.04 7.39 -9.33
CA PRO A 228 -2.48 6.43 -10.35
C PRO A 228 -3.86 5.85 -10.08
N MET A 229 -4.22 5.57 -8.81
CA MET A 229 -5.53 5.06 -8.43
C MET A 229 -6.62 6.12 -8.66
N LEU A 230 -6.38 7.36 -8.21
CA LEU A 230 -7.31 8.48 -8.38
C LEU A 230 -7.64 8.74 -9.85
N LYS A 231 -6.62 8.66 -10.74
CA LYS A 231 -6.80 8.87 -12.19
C LYS A 231 -7.44 7.71 -12.93
N MET A 232 -7.32 6.50 -12.41
CA MET A 232 -7.79 5.29 -13.10
C MET A 232 -9.21 4.90 -12.69
N ALA A 233 -9.61 5.22 -11.46
CA ALA A 233 -10.95 4.94 -10.96
C ALA A 233 -12.04 5.70 -11.74
N GLY A 234 -13.27 5.19 -11.75
CA GLY A 234 -14.42 5.88 -12.28
C GLY A 234 -14.77 7.17 -11.51
N LEU A 235 -14.32 7.27 -10.25
CA LEU A 235 -14.31 8.48 -9.44
C LEU A 235 -13.06 8.49 -8.57
N GLY A 236 -12.17 9.44 -8.81
CA GLY A 236 -11.02 9.71 -7.94
C GLY A 236 -11.39 10.69 -6.84
N VAL A 237 -11.19 10.32 -5.58
CA VAL A 237 -11.52 11.13 -4.42
C VAL A 237 -10.27 11.40 -3.59
N ALA A 238 -9.91 12.67 -3.42
CA ALA A 238 -8.85 13.09 -2.51
C ALA A 238 -9.41 13.43 -1.13
N MET A 239 -8.67 13.04 -0.08
CA MET A 239 -8.95 13.47 1.28
C MET A 239 -8.56 14.95 1.46
N GLY A 240 -9.16 15.65 2.42
CA GLY A 240 -8.89 17.06 2.69
C GLY A 240 -7.47 17.35 3.16
N ASN A 241 -6.77 16.35 3.71
CA ASN A 241 -5.35 16.40 4.11
C ASN A 241 -4.37 16.02 2.99
N SER A 242 -4.83 15.81 1.77
CA SER A 242 -4.03 15.34 0.64
C SER A 242 -2.92 16.31 0.25
N ASN A 243 -1.83 15.75 -0.28
CA ASN A 243 -0.81 16.56 -0.95
C ASN A 243 -1.33 17.15 -2.28
N GLU A 244 -0.61 18.16 -2.80
CA GLU A 244 -1.00 18.88 -4.01
C GLU A 244 -1.23 17.94 -5.23
N ALA A 245 -0.38 16.93 -5.41
CA ALA A 245 -0.49 16.01 -6.54
C ALA A 245 -1.75 15.12 -6.48
N ALA A 246 -2.15 14.69 -5.28
CA ALA A 246 -3.40 13.94 -5.09
C ALA A 246 -4.63 14.84 -5.28
N LEU A 247 -4.58 16.10 -4.76
CA LEU A 247 -5.64 17.09 -4.97
C LEU A 247 -5.85 17.41 -6.46
N GLU A 248 -4.76 17.56 -7.23
CA GLU A 248 -4.82 17.82 -8.68
C GLU A 248 -5.31 16.61 -9.50
N ALA A 249 -5.11 15.40 -8.98
CA ALA A 249 -5.45 14.16 -9.68
C ALA A 249 -6.90 13.73 -9.47
N ALA A 250 -7.55 14.21 -8.41
CA ALA A 250 -8.89 13.80 -8.01
C ALA A 250 -9.99 14.56 -8.72
N ASP A 251 -11.14 13.91 -8.89
CA ASP A 251 -12.39 14.52 -9.38
C ASP A 251 -13.12 15.27 -8.27
N VAL A 252 -12.96 14.81 -7.01
CA VAL A 252 -13.67 15.34 -5.83
C VAL A 252 -12.71 15.38 -4.64
N ILE A 253 -12.93 16.37 -3.76
CA ILE A 253 -12.27 16.49 -2.47
C ILE A 253 -13.33 16.36 -1.38
N VAL A 254 -13.08 15.53 -0.36
CA VAL A 254 -13.94 15.32 0.79
C VAL A 254 -13.29 15.84 2.08
N GLY A 255 -13.90 15.61 3.24
CA GLY A 255 -13.29 15.86 4.55
C GLY A 255 -11.94 15.18 4.70
N ASP A 256 -11.13 15.63 5.66
CA ASP A 256 -9.85 14.99 5.94
C ASP A 256 -10.03 13.68 6.74
N ASN A 257 -8.92 12.97 6.97
CA ASN A 257 -8.90 11.71 7.67
C ASN A 257 -9.23 11.81 9.18
N ASP A 258 -9.25 13.00 9.76
CA ASP A 258 -9.66 13.26 11.14
C ASP A 258 -11.14 13.72 11.24
N HIS A 259 -11.79 14.09 10.12
CA HIS A 259 -13.12 14.71 10.08
C HIS A 259 -14.08 14.00 9.11
N ASP A 260 -14.33 12.69 9.35
CA ASP A 260 -15.38 11.89 8.70
C ASP A 260 -15.31 11.76 7.16
N GLY A 261 -14.19 12.09 6.51
CA GLY A 261 -14.05 12.04 5.04
C GLY A 261 -14.42 10.69 4.44
N ILE A 262 -14.09 9.56 5.11
CA ILE A 262 -14.48 8.21 4.65
C ILE A 262 -16.00 8.01 4.67
N ALA A 263 -16.66 8.46 5.74
CA ALA A 263 -18.12 8.38 5.83
C ALA A 263 -18.78 9.24 4.75
N GLU A 264 -18.23 10.42 4.46
CA GLU A 264 -18.69 11.30 3.37
C GLU A 264 -18.60 10.59 2.01
N VAL A 265 -17.49 9.90 1.70
CA VAL A 265 -17.36 9.14 0.45
C VAL A 265 -18.44 8.07 0.33
N ILE A 266 -18.62 7.29 1.38
CA ILE A 266 -19.60 6.18 1.41
C ILE A 266 -21.02 6.73 1.21
N ASP A 267 -21.41 7.72 2.01
CA ASP A 267 -22.79 8.21 2.07
C ASP A 267 -23.14 9.08 0.86
N SER A 268 -22.18 9.78 0.25
CA SER A 268 -22.43 10.68 -0.86
C SER A 268 -22.26 10.06 -2.25
N TYR A 269 -21.39 9.04 -2.38
CA TYR A 269 -21.01 8.53 -3.70
C TYR A 269 -21.20 7.02 -3.87
N LEU A 270 -21.02 6.20 -2.84
CA LEU A 270 -21.12 4.76 -2.98
C LEU A 270 -22.57 4.25 -2.76
N LEU A 271 -23.27 4.77 -1.76
CA LEU A 271 -24.62 4.32 -1.38
C LEU A 271 -25.76 4.91 -2.22
N PRO A 272 -25.69 6.12 -2.79
CA PRO A 272 -26.77 6.71 -3.60
C PRO A 272 -27.16 5.94 -4.84
#